data_3d7f28ba35c78ab83c2a34b34a27eb6e
#
_entry.id   3d7f28ba35c78ab83c2a34b34a27eb6e
#
_cell.length_a   1.000
_cell.length_b   1.000
_cell.length_c   1.000
_cell.angle_alpha   90.00
_cell.angle_beta   90.00
_cell.angle_gamma   90.00
#
_symmetry.space_group_name_H-M   'P 1'
#
loop_
_entity.id
_entity.type
_entity.pdbx_description
1 polymer ?
#
loop_
_entity_poly.entity_id
_entity_poly.type
_entity_poly.pdbx_seq_one_letter_code
_entity_poly.pdbx_strand_id
1 'polypeptide(L)'
;MRYLTQRYSMPYNEVKGILTDVGTEELAHLEMVCAMVYQLTKNLTEKQIIESGFDKYFVDHTTGVYPIAASALPWRAEYIQAKGDILADLHEDLAAEQKARVTYDNLLRLIDDPDIRDPLKFLRQREIVHYQRFGEALRLTADKLDSKNFYACNPSFDKNCGKK
;
A
#
# COMPACT_ATOMS: atom_id res chain seq x y z
N MET A 1 -3.74 -1.64 4.72
CA MET A 1 -3.69 -2.44 5.98
C MET A 1 -2.31 -2.43 6.63
N ARG A 2 -1.20 -2.46 5.87
CA ARG A 2 0.17 -2.45 6.40
C ARG A 2 0.41 -1.30 7.38
N TYR A 3 0.28 -0.07 6.96
CA TYR A 3 0.54 1.14 7.75
C TYR A 3 -0.33 1.23 9.01
N LEU A 4 -1.63 0.88 8.87
CA LEU A 4 -2.56 0.86 10.00
C LEU A 4 -2.23 -0.24 11.03
N THR A 5 -1.55 -1.30 10.63
CA THR A 5 -1.05 -2.34 11.54
C THR A 5 0.24 -1.90 12.22
N GLN A 6 1.17 -1.31 11.48
CA GLN A 6 2.47 -0.85 12.00
C GLN A 6 2.32 0.23 13.08
N ARG A 7 1.29 1.07 13.02
CA ARG A 7 1.07 2.13 14.01
C ARG A 7 0.93 1.62 15.46
N TYR A 8 0.53 0.36 15.65
CA TYR A 8 0.39 -0.21 16.99
C TYR A 8 1.72 -0.53 17.67
N SER A 9 2.77 -0.78 16.88
CA SER A 9 4.13 -0.99 17.38
C SER A 9 4.99 0.29 17.34
N MET A 10 4.51 1.36 16.72
CA MET A 10 5.22 2.63 16.58
C MET A 10 5.27 3.38 17.93
N PRO A 11 6.44 3.64 18.51
CA PRO A 11 6.56 4.33 19.80
C PRO A 11 6.45 5.86 19.70
N TYR A 12 6.64 6.45 18.51
CA TYR A 12 6.67 7.90 18.32
C TYR A 12 5.34 8.41 17.74
N ASN A 13 4.69 9.32 18.48
CA ASN A 13 3.35 9.81 18.13
C ASN A 13 3.30 10.52 16.79
N GLU A 14 4.34 11.28 16.43
CA GLU A 14 4.42 11.99 15.15
C GLU A 14 4.44 10.99 13.98
N VAL A 15 5.23 9.94 14.10
CA VAL A 15 5.31 8.87 13.08
C VAL A 15 4.04 8.03 13.07
N LYS A 16 3.45 7.76 14.24
CA LYS A 16 2.15 7.11 14.35
C LYS A 16 1.05 7.91 13.63
N GLY A 17 1.10 9.24 13.72
CA GLY A 17 0.21 10.15 13.00
C GLY A 17 0.36 9.98 11.49
N ILE A 18 1.58 9.96 10.96
CA ILE A 18 1.86 9.74 9.53
C ILE A 18 1.32 8.38 9.07
N LEU A 19 1.61 7.30 9.82
CA LEU A 19 1.10 5.95 9.51
C LEU A 19 -0.43 5.89 9.49
N THR A 20 -1.08 6.62 10.38
CA THR A 20 -2.55 6.69 10.45
C THR A 20 -3.11 7.44 9.24
N ASP A 21 -2.56 8.60 8.94
CA ASP A 21 -3.01 9.49 7.88
C ASP A 21 -2.85 8.83 6.50
N VAL A 22 -1.64 8.37 6.18
CA VAL A 22 -1.38 7.63 4.93
C VAL A 22 -2.22 6.35 4.87
N GLY A 23 -2.28 5.59 5.96
CA GLY A 23 -3.02 4.33 5.98
C GLY A 23 -4.53 4.49 5.78
N THR A 24 -5.13 5.59 6.25
CA THR A 24 -6.55 5.89 5.99
C THR A 24 -6.77 6.39 4.57
N GLU A 25 -5.84 7.14 4.01
CA GLU A 25 -5.88 7.55 2.60
C GLU A 25 -5.84 6.32 1.68
N GLU A 26 -5.02 5.31 1.99
CA GLU A 26 -4.95 4.06 1.24
C GLU A 26 -6.28 3.26 1.22
N LEU A 27 -7.13 3.41 2.23
CA LEU A 27 -8.48 2.83 2.19
C LEU A 27 -9.35 3.55 1.13
N ALA A 28 -9.19 4.85 0.97
CA ALA A 28 -9.86 5.60 -0.11
C ALA A 28 -9.30 5.22 -1.50
N HIS A 29 -7.99 5.01 -1.62
CA HIS A 29 -7.39 4.52 -2.86
C HIS A 29 -7.90 3.14 -3.25
N LEU A 30 -8.04 2.23 -2.29
CA LEU A 30 -8.67 0.93 -2.51
C LEU A 30 -10.10 1.09 -3.06
N GLU A 31 -10.91 1.98 -2.46
CA GLU A 31 -12.27 2.26 -2.93
C GLU A 31 -12.28 2.80 -4.36
N MET A 32 -11.37 3.71 -4.72
CA MET A 32 -11.24 4.22 -6.09
C MET A 32 -10.95 3.10 -7.09
N VAL A 33 -10.02 2.20 -6.75
CA VAL A 33 -9.69 1.04 -7.61
C VAL A 33 -10.88 0.10 -7.73
N CYS A 34 -11.56 -0.21 -6.61
CA CYS A 34 -12.76 -1.04 -6.60
C CYS A 34 -13.89 -0.46 -7.46
N ALA A 35 -14.10 0.86 -7.39
CA ALA A 35 -15.09 1.55 -8.20
C ALA A 35 -14.77 1.45 -9.71
N MET A 36 -13.51 1.64 -10.10
CA MET A 36 -13.07 1.47 -11.49
C MET A 36 -13.31 0.04 -11.96
N VAL A 37 -12.90 -0.96 -11.18
CA VAL A 37 -13.10 -2.38 -11.53
C VAL A 37 -14.59 -2.70 -11.66
N TYR A 38 -15.42 -2.22 -10.75
CA TYR A 38 -16.87 -2.40 -10.82
C TYR A 38 -17.44 -1.78 -12.10
N GLN A 39 -17.08 -0.54 -12.44
CA GLN A 39 -17.57 0.12 -13.65
C GLN A 39 -17.18 -0.63 -14.92
N LEU A 40 -15.97 -1.16 -14.98
CA LEU A 40 -15.47 -1.93 -16.12
C LEU A 40 -16.12 -3.32 -16.25
N THR A 41 -16.60 -3.91 -15.16
CA THR A 41 -17.03 -5.30 -15.16
C THR A 41 -18.53 -5.52 -15.02
N LYS A 42 -19.29 -4.53 -14.52
CA LYS A 42 -20.72 -4.67 -14.19
C LYS A 42 -21.63 -5.13 -15.33
N ASN A 43 -21.24 -4.94 -16.57
CA ASN A 43 -22.04 -5.27 -17.75
C ASN A 43 -21.41 -6.38 -18.61
N LEU A 44 -20.37 -7.05 -18.13
CA LEU A 44 -19.75 -8.14 -18.88
C LEU A 44 -20.67 -9.36 -18.89
N THR A 45 -20.77 -9.98 -20.05
CA THR A 45 -21.39 -11.31 -20.18
C THR A 45 -20.43 -12.39 -19.72
N GLU A 46 -20.95 -13.55 -19.33
CA GLU A 46 -20.14 -14.72 -18.97
C GLU A 46 -19.10 -15.05 -20.04
N LYS A 47 -19.52 -15.00 -21.31
CA LYS A 47 -18.61 -15.23 -22.44
C LYS A 47 -17.43 -14.24 -22.45
N GLN A 48 -17.69 -12.94 -22.25
CA GLN A 48 -16.64 -11.92 -22.20
C GLN A 48 -15.70 -12.12 -21.01
N ILE A 49 -16.23 -12.51 -19.85
CA ILE A 49 -15.42 -12.81 -18.66
C ILE A 49 -14.45 -13.96 -18.97
N ILE A 50 -14.93 -15.05 -19.56
CA ILE A 50 -14.10 -16.23 -19.88
C ILE A 50 -13.07 -15.89 -20.98
N GLU A 51 -13.49 -15.25 -22.06
CA GLU A 51 -12.62 -14.91 -23.19
C GLU A 51 -11.50 -13.92 -22.82
N SER A 52 -11.76 -13.01 -21.89
CA SER A 52 -10.76 -12.07 -21.38
C SER A 52 -9.79 -12.69 -20.35
N GLY A 53 -10.05 -13.90 -19.87
CA GLY A 53 -9.29 -14.54 -18.79
C GLY A 53 -9.56 -13.91 -17.42
N PHE A 54 -10.66 -13.18 -17.28
CA PHE A 54 -11.03 -12.48 -16.05
C PHE A 54 -11.84 -13.36 -15.08
N ASP A 55 -12.23 -14.55 -15.51
CA ASP A 55 -13.01 -15.54 -14.76
C ASP A 55 -12.42 -15.87 -13.38
N LYS A 56 -11.09 -15.93 -13.28
CA LYS A 56 -10.37 -16.20 -12.02
C LYS A 56 -10.56 -15.14 -10.93
N TYR A 57 -11.05 -13.94 -11.28
CA TYR A 57 -11.32 -12.86 -10.33
C TYR A 57 -12.76 -12.86 -9.83
N PHE A 58 -13.62 -13.71 -10.38
CA PHE A 58 -14.97 -13.96 -9.91
C PHE A 58 -14.97 -15.20 -9.03
N VAL A 59 -15.35 -15.06 -7.77
CA VAL A 59 -15.40 -16.15 -6.79
C VAL A 59 -16.87 -16.51 -6.54
N ASP A 60 -17.19 -17.77 -6.63
CA ASP A 60 -18.51 -18.39 -6.36
C ASP A 60 -19.63 -17.96 -7.28
N HIS A 61 -19.59 -16.74 -7.82
CA HIS A 61 -20.66 -16.15 -8.61
C HIS A 61 -20.13 -15.47 -9.86
N THR A 62 -20.95 -15.45 -10.89
CA THR A 62 -20.66 -14.75 -12.15
C THR A 62 -20.86 -13.24 -12.06
N THR A 63 -21.34 -12.73 -10.94
CA THR A 63 -21.73 -11.32 -10.76
C THR A 63 -20.88 -10.53 -9.79
N GLY A 64 -19.99 -11.20 -9.06
CA GLY A 64 -19.14 -10.56 -8.05
C GLY A 64 -17.67 -10.68 -8.36
N VAL A 65 -16.93 -9.54 -8.34
CA VAL A 65 -15.47 -9.52 -8.43
C VAL A 65 -14.89 -9.58 -7.02
N TYR A 66 -13.91 -10.45 -6.85
CA TYR A 66 -13.25 -10.67 -5.58
C TYR A 66 -11.81 -10.13 -5.62
N PRO A 67 -11.34 -9.39 -4.58
CA PRO A 67 -9.95 -8.93 -4.52
C PRO A 67 -8.99 -10.13 -4.49
N ILE A 68 -8.10 -10.17 -5.47
CA ILE A 68 -7.15 -11.25 -5.63
C ILE A 68 -5.82 -10.68 -6.12
N ALA A 69 -4.71 -11.27 -5.72
CA ALA A 69 -3.41 -10.86 -6.21
C ALA A 69 -3.28 -11.10 -7.72
N ALA A 70 -2.42 -10.32 -8.39
CA ALA A 70 -2.16 -10.46 -9.84
C ALA A 70 -1.68 -11.87 -10.23
N SER A 71 -1.14 -12.64 -9.29
CA SER A 71 -0.79 -14.07 -9.44
C SER A 71 -2.00 -15.02 -9.39
N ALA A 72 -3.23 -14.50 -9.31
CA ALA A 72 -4.46 -15.25 -9.10
C ALA A 72 -4.54 -16.01 -7.76
N LEU A 73 -3.80 -15.56 -6.75
CA LEU A 73 -3.88 -16.10 -5.39
C LEU A 73 -4.78 -15.22 -4.52
N PRO A 74 -5.57 -15.80 -3.61
CA PRO A 74 -6.37 -15.04 -2.65
C PRO A 74 -5.50 -14.11 -1.80
N TRP A 75 -6.11 -13.01 -1.29
CA TRP A 75 -5.43 -12.17 -0.31
C TRP A 75 -5.04 -12.98 0.94
N ARG A 76 -3.83 -12.70 1.46
CA ARG A 76 -3.27 -13.38 2.63
C ARG A 76 -2.74 -12.36 3.62
N ALA A 77 -2.91 -12.63 4.92
CA ALA A 77 -2.45 -11.75 5.99
C ALA A 77 -0.92 -11.50 5.95
N GLU A 78 -0.15 -12.42 5.39
CA GLU A 78 1.30 -12.28 5.21
C GLU A 78 1.69 -11.07 4.31
N TYR A 79 0.77 -10.59 3.46
CA TYR A 79 1.00 -9.37 2.64
C TYR A 79 1.03 -8.08 3.46
N ILE A 80 0.61 -8.11 4.72
CA ILE A 80 0.70 -6.96 5.62
C ILE A 80 2.17 -6.61 5.90
N GLN A 81 3.02 -7.60 6.08
CA GLN A 81 4.49 -7.47 6.24
C GLN A 81 4.94 -6.47 7.32
N ALA A 82 4.17 -6.31 8.39
CA ALA A 82 4.58 -5.56 9.57
C ALA A 82 5.46 -6.43 10.46
N LYS A 83 6.66 -5.97 10.77
CA LYS A 83 7.63 -6.68 11.63
C LYS A 83 7.63 -6.18 13.06
N GLY A 84 7.09 -4.97 13.31
CA GLY A 84 7.14 -4.33 14.63
C GLY A 84 8.48 -3.65 14.91
N ASP A 85 9.44 -3.71 14.00
CA ASP A 85 10.66 -2.90 14.01
C ASP A 85 10.42 -1.64 13.19
N ILE A 86 10.54 -0.47 13.82
CA ILE A 86 10.13 0.80 13.19
C ILE A 86 11.00 1.20 12.00
N LEU A 87 12.28 0.85 12.00
CA LEU A 87 13.16 1.16 10.87
C LEU A 87 12.94 0.19 9.72
N ALA A 88 12.82 -1.11 10.01
CA ALA A 88 12.51 -2.11 9.00
C ALA A 88 11.17 -1.82 8.33
N ASP A 89 10.14 -1.51 9.13
CA ASP A 89 8.79 -1.24 8.65
C ASP A 89 8.75 0.04 7.79
N LEU A 90 9.42 1.13 8.18
CA LEU A 90 9.48 2.37 7.39
C LEU A 90 10.27 2.21 6.08
N HIS A 91 11.33 1.42 6.06
CA HIS A 91 12.04 1.11 4.80
C HIS A 91 11.18 0.30 3.84
N GLU A 92 10.42 -0.67 4.35
CA GLU A 92 9.46 -1.44 3.55
C GLU A 92 8.32 -0.56 3.03
N ASP A 93 7.86 0.42 3.81
CA ASP A 93 6.84 1.38 3.39
C ASP A 93 7.34 2.23 2.23
N LEU A 94 8.54 2.79 2.32
CA LEU A 94 9.18 3.51 1.21
C LEU A 94 9.28 2.67 -0.06
N ALA A 95 9.67 1.41 0.08
CA ALA A 95 9.77 0.48 -1.04
C ALA A 95 8.38 0.16 -1.62
N ALA A 96 7.35 0.03 -0.77
CA ALA A 96 5.98 -0.24 -1.18
C ALA A 96 5.41 0.91 -2.05
N GLU A 97 5.57 2.16 -1.61
CA GLU A 97 5.11 3.34 -2.35
C GLU A 97 5.77 3.45 -3.73
N GLN A 98 7.07 3.17 -3.81
CA GLN A 98 7.77 3.18 -5.11
C GLN A 98 7.32 2.04 -6.03
N LYS A 99 7.03 0.85 -5.49
CA LYS A 99 6.48 -0.27 -6.28
C LYS A 99 5.08 0.09 -6.80
N ALA A 100 4.21 0.66 -5.97
CA ALA A 100 2.88 1.10 -6.37
C ALA A 100 2.95 2.18 -7.47
N ARG A 101 3.80 3.20 -7.29
CA ARG A 101 4.04 4.24 -8.30
C ARG A 101 4.44 3.64 -9.66
N VAL A 102 5.38 2.70 -9.66
CA VAL A 102 5.83 2.02 -10.91
C VAL A 102 4.70 1.20 -11.52
N THR A 103 3.87 0.55 -10.70
CA THR A 103 2.68 -0.18 -11.17
C THR A 103 1.72 0.75 -11.89
N TYR A 104 1.42 1.92 -11.33
CA TYR A 104 0.59 2.93 -12.00
C TYR A 104 1.24 3.47 -13.28
N ASP A 105 2.56 3.70 -13.29
CA ASP A 105 3.27 4.08 -14.52
C ASP A 105 3.11 3.04 -15.63
N ASN A 106 3.19 1.75 -15.28
CA ASN A 106 3.03 0.66 -16.24
C ASN A 106 1.59 0.58 -16.78
N LEU A 107 0.59 0.70 -15.89
CA LEU A 107 -0.81 0.72 -16.30
C LEU A 107 -1.12 1.91 -17.23
N LEU A 108 -0.61 3.10 -16.92
CA LEU A 108 -0.80 4.31 -17.73
C LEU A 108 -0.20 4.22 -19.15
N ARG A 109 0.75 3.31 -19.37
CA ARG A 109 1.29 3.03 -20.70
C ARG A 109 0.38 2.14 -21.55
N LEU A 110 -0.50 1.38 -20.92
CA LEU A 110 -1.37 0.39 -21.56
C LEU A 110 -2.79 0.88 -21.78
N ILE A 111 -3.20 1.97 -21.13
CA ILE A 111 -4.58 2.43 -21.07
C ILE A 111 -4.68 3.78 -21.79
N ASP A 112 -5.60 3.89 -22.75
CA ASP A 112 -5.89 5.13 -23.47
C ASP A 112 -7.17 5.81 -22.98
N ASP A 113 -8.09 5.07 -22.34
CA ASP A 113 -9.36 5.58 -21.83
C ASP A 113 -9.15 6.66 -20.76
N PRO A 114 -9.59 7.90 -20.98
CA PRO A 114 -9.40 9.00 -20.04
C PRO A 114 -10.11 8.76 -18.69
N ASP A 115 -11.25 8.07 -18.69
CA ASP A 115 -12.03 7.79 -17.47
C ASP A 115 -11.29 6.84 -16.53
N ILE A 116 -10.33 6.09 -17.05
CA ILE A 116 -9.43 5.23 -16.25
C ILE A 116 -8.09 5.93 -16.01
N ARG A 117 -7.55 6.61 -17.02
CA ARG A 117 -6.24 7.27 -16.93
C ARG A 117 -6.20 8.35 -15.86
N ASP A 118 -7.23 9.17 -15.74
CA ASP A 118 -7.20 10.34 -14.85
C ASP A 118 -7.23 9.92 -13.37
N PRO A 119 -8.09 8.99 -12.91
CA PRO A 119 -7.96 8.42 -11.58
C PRO A 119 -6.59 7.76 -11.31
N LEU A 120 -6.04 7.02 -12.28
CA LEU A 120 -4.73 6.40 -12.13
C LEU A 120 -3.58 7.42 -12.03
N LYS A 121 -3.65 8.54 -12.75
CA LYS A 121 -2.68 9.64 -12.59
C LYS A 121 -2.77 10.26 -11.20
N PHE A 122 -3.97 10.44 -10.68
CA PHE A 122 -4.16 10.93 -9.31
C PHE A 122 -3.53 9.97 -8.30
N LEU A 123 -3.86 8.68 -8.34
CA LEU A 123 -3.29 7.66 -7.46
C LEU A 123 -1.75 7.67 -7.55
N ARG A 124 -1.20 7.65 -8.76
CA ARG A 124 0.25 7.74 -8.96
C ARG A 124 0.90 8.95 -8.28
N GLN A 125 0.24 10.10 -8.31
CA GLN A 125 0.75 11.30 -7.64
C GLN A 125 0.70 11.15 -6.13
N ARG A 126 -0.30 10.48 -5.59
CA ARG A 126 -0.40 10.21 -4.14
C ARG A 126 0.73 9.32 -3.64
N GLU A 127 1.14 8.30 -4.41
CA GLU A 127 2.29 7.47 -4.06
C GLU A 127 3.58 8.28 -3.88
N ILE A 128 3.77 9.35 -4.66
CA ILE A 128 4.92 10.26 -4.50
C ILE A 128 4.84 11.00 -3.17
N VAL A 129 3.66 11.49 -2.81
CA VAL A 129 3.44 12.21 -1.54
C VAL A 129 3.62 11.26 -0.35
N HIS A 130 3.08 10.04 -0.43
CA HIS A 130 3.24 9.02 0.61
C HIS A 130 4.72 8.66 0.81
N TYR A 131 5.46 8.46 -0.27
CA TYR A 131 6.90 8.22 -0.21
C TYR A 131 7.64 9.35 0.51
N GLN A 132 7.32 10.61 0.22
CA GLN A 132 7.92 11.76 0.90
C GLN A 132 7.58 11.78 2.39
N ARG A 133 6.33 11.47 2.76
CA ARG A 133 5.89 11.37 4.16
C ARG A 133 6.60 10.26 4.93
N PHE A 134 6.76 9.09 4.32
CA PHE A 134 7.53 8.00 4.95
C PHE A 134 9.02 8.33 5.02
N GLY A 135 9.58 9.08 4.07
CA GLY A 135 10.93 9.60 4.15
C GLY A 135 11.11 10.55 5.34
N GLU A 136 10.14 11.42 5.59
CA GLU A 136 10.12 12.26 6.77
C GLU A 136 9.98 11.46 8.06
N ALA A 137 9.09 10.47 8.09
CA ALA A 137 8.91 9.56 9.22
C ALA A 137 10.21 8.83 9.57
N LEU A 138 10.93 8.34 8.55
CA LEU A 138 12.23 7.69 8.72
C LEU A 138 13.27 8.66 9.31
N ARG A 139 13.34 9.89 8.80
CA ARG A 139 14.24 10.93 9.32
C ARG A 139 13.93 11.25 10.78
N LEU A 140 12.65 11.52 11.11
CA LEU A 140 12.22 11.77 12.50
C LEU A 140 12.56 10.62 13.44
N THR A 141 12.41 9.39 12.96
CA THR A 141 12.77 8.19 13.72
C THR A 141 14.28 8.12 13.96
N ALA A 142 15.08 8.36 12.92
CA ALA A 142 16.55 8.36 13.02
C ALA A 142 17.04 9.45 14.00
N ASP A 143 16.48 10.65 13.93
CA ASP A 143 16.80 11.75 14.84
C ASP A 143 16.49 11.38 16.30
N LYS A 144 15.34 10.74 16.57
CA LYS A 144 14.94 10.31 17.91
C LYS A 144 15.80 9.18 18.46
N LEU A 145 16.33 8.34 17.59
CA LEU A 145 17.23 7.26 17.97
C LEU A 145 18.65 7.76 18.26
N ASP A 146 19.00 8.98 17.81
CA ASP A 146 20.37 9.52 17.88
C ASP A 146 21.41 8.48 17.42
N SER A 147 21.08 7.74 16.37
CA SER A 147 21.83 6.59 15.92
C SER A 147 22.32 6.77 14.49
N LYS A 148 23.63 6.61 14.30
CA LYS A 148 24.24 6.51 12.98
C LYS A 148 24.15 5.09 12.40
N ASN A 149 23.81 4.11 13.22
CA ASN A 149 23.63 2.73 12.83
C ASN A 149 22.19 2.28 13.11
N PHE A 150 21.38 2.28 12.09
CA PHE A 150 19.95 1.94 12.16
C PHE A 150 19.67 0.47 12.48
N TYR A 151 20.70 -0.37 12.53
CA TYR A 151 20.57 -1.80 12.85
C TYR A 151 20.87 -2.12 14.30
N ALA A 152 21.30 -1.11 15.09
CA ALA A 152 21.81 -1.33 16.43
C ALA A 152 20.72 -1.61 17.46
N CYS A 153 19.47 -1.20 17.22
CA CYS A 153 18.41 -1.38 18.20
C CYS A 153 16.99 -1.26 17.61
N ASN A 154 16.05 -1.91 18.26
CA ASN A 154 14.63 -1.77 17.98
C ASN A 154 13.92 -1.11 19.19
N PRO A 155 13.52 0.17 19.10
CA PRO A 155 12.92 0.88 20.24
C PRO A 155 11.55 0.36 20.63
N SER A 156 10.91 -0.49 19.83
CA SER A 156 9.67 -1.18 20.21
C SER A 156 9.89 -2.20 21.33
N PHE A 157 11.10 -2.78 21.42
CA PHE A 157 11.48 -3.77 22.40
C PHE A 157 12.59 -3.28 23.34
N ASP A 158 13.56 -2.57 22.78
CA ASP A 158 14.79 -2.18 23.47
C ASP A 158 14.60 -0.84 24.18
N LYS A 159 14.06 -0.86 25.39
CA LYS A 159 13.71 0.35 26.17
C LYS A 159 14.87 1.32 26.40
N ASN A 160 16.11 0.90 26.25
CA ASN A 160 17.32 1.70 26.41
C ASN A 160 17.96 2.14 25.09
N CYS A 161 17.28 1.95 23.99
CA CYS A 161 17.71 2.35 22.68
C CYS A 161 17.94 3.87 22.61
N GLY A 162 19.15 4.30 22.25
CA GLY A 162 19.48 5.73 22.15
C GLY A 162 19.72 6.46 23.48
N LYS A 163 19.64 5.78 24.62
CA LYS A 163 20.11 6.34 25.90
C LYS A 163 21.59 6.04 26.02
N LYS A 164 22.43 7.05 25.82
CA LYS A 164 23.79 7.11 26.29
C LYS A 164 23.84 7.74 27.67
#